data_e94c170e5ec892212ae30a9219a1cd7b
#
_entry.id   e94c170e5ec892212ae30a9219a1cd7b
#
_cell.length_a   1.000
_cell.length_b   1.000
_cell.length_c   1.000
_cell.angle_alpha   90.00
_cell.angle_beta   90.00
_cell.angle_gamma   90.00
#
_symmetry.space_group_name_H-M   'P 1'
#
loop_
_entity.id
_entity.type
_entity.pdbx_description
1 polymer ?
#
loop_
_entity_poly.entity_id
_entity_poly.type
_entity_poly.pdbx_seq_one_letter_code
_entity_poly.pdbx_strand_id
1 'polypeptide(L)'
;LIYIDPPFDSKADYRTKVVLPGLNLQQKPTVIEQFAYADTWEEGTISYLKMIYKRLVLMKELLSDKGTICVHIDWHVAAYVKLVMDEIFGKDKFRNEIIWHYQTFQGQVKSYFPRKHDNIFIYAKGDNPVFHLLKDDNAEETIDFTRWNDYLNENNEITGANYPENDSRFKGYYSRFVKENHRKPGPNDVILKI
;
A
#
# COMPACT_ATOMS: atom_id res chain seq x y z
N LEU A 1 12.90 7.06 8.92
CA LEU A 1 12.08 6.00 8.34
C LEU A 1 12.56 4.65 8.84
N ILE A 2 11.64 3.82 9.30
CA ILE A 2 11.87 2.40 9.61
C ILE A 2 10.98 1.60 8.65
N TYR A 3 11.55 0.60 7.96
CA TYR A 3 10.81 -0.39 7.19
C TYR A 3 11.19 -1.77 7.71
N ILE A 4 10.19 -2.58 8.04
CA ILE A 4 10.41 -3.95 8.48
C ILE A 4 9.54 -4.92 7.69
N ASP A 5 10.10 -6.10 7.47
CA ASP A 5 9.50 -7.27 6.86
C ASP A 5 9.76 -8.44 7.84
N PRO A 6 8.97 -8.53 8.94
CA PRO A 6 9.20 -9.54 9.96
C PRO A 6 8.71 -10.92 9.49
N PRO A 7 9.04 -12.01 10.18
CA PRO A 7 8.39 -13.29 9.97
C PRO A 7 6.87 -13.16 10.00
N PHE A 8 6.15 -13.96 9.19
CA PHE A 8 4.71 -13.80 8.97
C PHE A 8 3.84 -14.80 9.76
N ASP A 9 4.40 -15.54 10.72
CA ASP A 9 3.72 -16.66 11.41
C ASP A 9 3.23 -17.74 10.40
N SER A 10 3.99 -17.94 9.34
CA SER A 10 3.63 -18.83 8.22
C SER A 10 3.63 -20.32 8.61
N LYS A 11 4.14 -20.65 9.78
CA LYS A 11 4.38 -22.02 10.27
C LYS A 11 5.28 -22.85 9.34
N ALA A 12 6.01 -22.19 8.46
CA ALA A 12 6.93 -22.80 7.52
C ALA A 12 8.29 -23.04 8.19
N ASP A 13 8.82 -24.25 8.02
CA ASP A 13 10.18 -24.60 8.38
C ASP A 13 11.06 -24.40 7.14
N TYR A 14 11.77 -23.27 7.09
CA TYR A 14 12.63 -22.93 5.95
C TYR A 14 13.90 -23.78 6.00
N ARG A 15 14.03 -24.75 5.08
CA ARG A 15 15.19 -25.61 4.93
C ARG A 15 15.94 -25.25 3.65
N THR A 16 17.23 -25.01 3.77
CA THR A 16 18.09 -24.83 2.59
C THR A 16 18.43 -26.19 1.99
N LYS A 17 18.02 -26.41 0.73
CA LYS A 17 18.42 -27.59 -0.05
C LYS A 17 19.69 -27.29 -0.81
N VAL A 18 20.81 -27.93 -0.46
CA VAL A 18 22.02 -27.90 -1.27
C VAL A 18 22.03 -29.13 -2.15
N VAL A 19 21.93 -28.95 -3.46
CA VAL A 19 22.02 -30.01 -4.46
C VAL A 19 23.45 -30.03 -4.99
N LEU A 20 24.21 -31.06 -4.63
CA LEU A 20 25.51 -31.34 -5.25
C LEU A 20 25.33 -32.44 -6.33
N PRO A 21 26.09 -32.41 -7.44
CA PRO A 21 26.03 -33.46 -8.45
C PRO A 21 26.27 -34.84 -7.80
N GLY A 22 25.25 -35.68 -7.80
CA GLY A 22 25.31 -37.04 -7.23
C GLY A 22 25.02 -37.17 -5.73
N LEU A 23 24.78 -36.08 -4.99
CA LEU A 23 24.45 -36.11 -3.56
C LEU A 23 23.38 -35.07 -3.22
N ASN A 24 22.28 -35.52 -2.62
CA ASN A 24 21.29 -34.64 -2.03
C ASN A 24 21.57 -34.50 -0.53
N LEU A 25 22.21 -33.39 -0.13
CA LEU A 25 22.40 -33.04 1.27
C LEU A 25 21.29 -32.07 1.68
N GLN A 26 20.47 -32.48 2.65
CA GLN A 26 19.61 -31.54 3.38
C GLN A 26 20.43 -31.00 4.56
N GLN A 27 20.89 -29.78 4.44
CA GLN A 27 21.48 -29.07 5.56
C GLN A 27 20.35 -28.54 6.44
N LYS A 28 20.31 -28.98 7.70
CA LYS A 28 19.50 -28.31 8.70
C LYS A 28 20.13 -26.96 8.99
N PRO A 29 19.34 -25.86 9.10
CA PRO A 29 19.89 -24.57 9.51
C PRO A 29 20.68 -24.69 10.81
N THR A 30 21.73 -23.90 10.96
CA THR A 30 22.45 -23.79 12.23
C THR A 30 21.48 -23.28 13.30
N VAL A 31 21.81 -23.46 14.60
CA VAL A 31 20.95 -23.00 15.71
C VAL A 31 20.63 -21.51 15.56
N ILE A 32 21.57 -20.70 15.11
CA ILE A 32 21.39 -19.25 14.88
C ILE A 32 20.47 -19.00 13.67
N GLU A 33 20.64 -19.72 12.57
CA GLU A 33 19.79 -19.66 11.40
C GLU A 33 18.37 -20.20 11.70
N GLN A 34 18.28 -21.23 12.53
CA GLN A 34 16.98 -21.78 12.97
C GLN A 34 16.18 -20.75 13.78
N PHE A 35 16.83 -19.95 14.62
CA PHE A 35 16.18 -18.83 15.33
C PHE A 35 15.85 -17.65 14.40
N ALA A 36 16.61 -17.46 13.34
CA ALA A 36 16.36 -16.39 12.37
C ALA A 36 15.26 -16.73 11.36
N TYR A 37 15.08 -18.00 11.02
CA TYR A 37 14.17 -18.45 9.94
C TYR A 37 13.07 -19.40 10.39
N ALA A 38 13.01 -19.80 11.67
CA ALA A 38 11.88 -20.57 12.18
C ALA A 38 10.69 -19.65 12.41
N ASP A 39 9.71 -19.73 11.54
CA ASP A 39 8.44 -19.00 11.67
C ASP A 39 7.39 -19.87 12.40
N THR A 40 7.86 -20.58 13.43
CA THR A 40 7.06 -21.46 14.30
C THR A 40 7.08 -20.92 15.72
N TRP A 41 5.90 -20.74 16.29
CA TRP A 41 5.71 -20.10 17.59
C TRP A 41 5.06 -21.12 18.56
N GLU A 42 5.67 -21.31 19.72
CA GLU A 42 5.22 -22.34 20.70
C GLU A 42 3.77 -22.14 21.14
N GLU A 43 3.37 -20.88 21.37
CA GLU A 43 1.99 -20.49 21.72
C GLU A 43 1.19 -20.01 20.50
N GLY A 44 1.64 -20.33 19.26
CA GLY A 44 1.02 -19.86 18.03
C GLY A 44 1.08 -18.34 17.86
N THR A 45 0.08 -17.75 17.23
CA THR A 45 0.02 -16.32 16.90
C THR A 45 0.19 -15.39 18.11
N ILE A 46 -0.18 -15.83 19.32
CA ILE A 46 -0.01 -15.04 20.54
C ILE A 46 1.46 -14.77 20.84
N SER A 47 2.32 -15.80 20.77
CA SER A 47 3.76 -15.60 21.00
C SER A 47 4.42 -14.77 19.90
N TYR A 48 3.97 -14.92 18.65
CA TYR A 48 4.34 -14.02 17.56
C TYR A 48 3.99 -12.56 17.88
N LEU A 49 2.76 -12.29 18.29
CA LEU A 49 2.33 -10.92 18.62
C LEU A 49 3.09 -10.34 19.83
N LYS A 50 3.40 -11.14 20.84
CA LYS A 50 4.25 -10.74 21.96
C LYS A 50 5.66 -10.32 21.49
N MET A 51 6.21 -11.05 20.52
CA MET A 51 7.52 -10.76 19.93
C MET A 51 7.50 -9.45 19.14
N ILE A 52 6.53 -9.29 18.24
CA ILE A 52 6.46 -8.09 17.38
C ILE A 52 6.13 -6.85 18.20
N TYR A 53 5.24 -6.95 19.19
CA TYR A 53 4.88 -5.86 20.09
C TYR A 53 6.12 -5.21 20.74
N LYS A 54 6.96 -6.02 21.37
CA LYS A 54 8.17 -5.52 22.04
C LYS A 54 9.10 -4.78 21.08
N ARG A 55 9.24 -5.28 19.86
CA ARG A 55 10.08 -4.65 18.83
C ARG A 55 9.48 -3.36 18.30
N LEU A 56 8.18 -3.32 18.08
CA LEU A 56 7.49 -2.11 17.62
C LEU A 56 7.57 -0.98 18.65
N VAL A 57 7.46 -1.31 19.95
CA VAL A 57 7.67 -0.33 21.03
C VAL A 57 9.06 0.29 20.95
N LEU A 58 10.11 -0.54 20.85
CA LEU A 58 11.49 -0.05 20.71
C LEU A 58 11.69 0.77 19.43
N MET A 59 11.09 0.34 18.30
CA MET A 59 11.17 1.07 17.04
C MET A 59 10.48 2.43 17.12
N LYS A 60 9.36 2.54 17.84
CA LYS A 60 8.72 3.82 18.10
C LYS A 60 9.64 4.79 18.85
N GLU A 61 10.35 4.31 19.85
CA GLU A 61 11.33 5.13 20.60
C GLU A 61 12.49 5.61 19.69
N LEU A 62 12.96 4.76 18.80
CA LEU A 62 14.03 5.09 17.84
C LEU A 62 13.60 6.08 16.74
N LEU A 63 12.33 6.21 16.46
CA LEU A 63 11.83 7.18 15.48
C LEU A 63 11.95 8.60 16.00
N SER A 64 12.32 9.53 15.13
CA SER A 64 12.15 10.97 15.40
C SER A 64 10.65 11.34 15.39
N ASP A 65 10.30 12.49 15.94
CA ASP A 65 8.90 12.95 15.97
C ASP A 65 8.27 13.11 14.58
N LYS A 66 9.10 13.33 13.56
CA LYS A 66 8.67 13.37 12.14
C LYS A 66 8.85 12.02 11.43
N GLY A 67 9.21 10.97 12.17
CA GLY A 67 9.53 9.67 11.62
C GLY A 67 8.29 8.85 11.29
N THR A 68 8.46 7.93 10.35
CA THR A 68 7.42 7.01 9.86
C THR A 68 7.93 5.59 9.93
N ILE A 69 7.07 4.65 10.27
CA ILE A 69 7.32 3.21 10.21
C ILE A 69 6.41 2.56 9.18
N CYS A 70 6.99 1.65 8.39
CA CYS A 70 6.28 0.78 7.46
C CYS A 70 6.46 -0.67 7.93
N VAL A 71 5.38 -1.39 8.12
CA VAL A 71 5.38 -2.80 8.51
C VAL A 71 4.74 -3.61 7.41
N HIS A 72 5.55 -4.41 6.73
CA HIS A 72 5.11 -5.33 5.69
C HIS A 72 4.73 -6.65 6.33
N ILE A 73 3.55 -7.13 6.06
CA ILE A 73 3.00 -8.33 6.67
C ILE A 73 1.99 -8.99 5.72
N ASP A 74 1.88 -10.31 5.77
CA ASP A 74 0.89 -11.00 4.97
C ASP A 74 -0.53 -10.85 5.54
N TRP A 75 -1.51 -11.26 4.76
CA TRP A 75 -2.94 -11.10 5.05
C TRP A 75 -3.38 -11.82 6.33
N HIS A 76 -2.76 -12.95 6.73
CA HIS A 76 -3.33 -13.78 7.79
C HIS A 76 -3.04 -13.25 9.21
N VAL A 77 -1.98 -12.49 9.41
CA VAL A 77 -1.68 -11.82 10.69
C VAL A 77 -1.88 -10.31 10.63
N ALA A 78 -2.14 -9.73 9.44
CA ALA A 78 -2.27 -8.30 9.22
C ALA A 78 -3.25 -7.63 10.20
N ALA A 79 -4.44 -8.20 10.38
CA ALA A 79 -5.46 -7.63 11.28
C ALA A 79 -4.98 -7.53 12.74
N TYR A 80 -4.24 -8.53 13.21
CA TYR A 80 -3.71 -8.54 14.58
C TYR A 80 -2.56 -7.55 14.75
N VAL A 81 -1.66 -7.49 13.76
CA VAL A 81 -0.55 -6.53 13.76
C VAL A 81 -1.08 -5.10 13.68
N LYS A 82 -2.14 -4.85 12.91
CA LYS A 82 -2.82 -3.56 12.84
C LYS A 82 -3.32 -3.09 14.22
N LEU A 83 -3.98 -3.99 14.96
CA LEU A 83 -4.44 -3.68 16.33
C LEU A 83 -3.28 -3.37 17.27
N VAL A 84 -2.19 -4.13 17.18
CA VAL A 84 -0.97 -3.87 17.95
C VAL A 84 -0.36 -2.52 17.63
N MET A 85 -0.32 -2.15 16.35
CA MET A 85 0.18 -0.84 15.92
C MET A 85 -0.72 0.31 16.36
N ASP A 86 -2.04 0.12 16.32
CA ASP A 86 -3.02 1.10 16.85
C ASP A 86 -2.81 1.36 18.35
N GLU A 87 -2.52 0.32 19.13
CA GLU A 87 -2.22 0.44 20.54
C GLU A 87 -0.92 1.18 20.82
N ILE A 88 0.14 0.85 20.06
CA ILE A 88 1.46 1.42 20.28
C ILE A 88 1.55 2.86 19.77
N PHE A 89 1.14 3.10 18.52
CA PHE A 89 1.32 4.40 17.85
C PHE A 89 0.15 5.34 18.05
N GLY A 90 -1.06 4.80 18.20
CA GLY A 90 -2.34 5.53 18.19
C GLY A 90 -3.03 5.41 16.84
N LYS A 91 -4.35 5.25 16.84
CA LYS A 91 -5.17 5.17 15.62
C LYS A 91 -5.07 6.42 14.75
N ASP A 92 -4.92 7.58 15.38
CA ASP A 92 -4.77 8.88 14.73
C ASP A 92 -3.41 9.03 14.00
N LYS A 93 -2.45 8.18 14.32
CA LYS A 93 -1.13 8.15 13.66
C LYS A 93 -1.07 7.19 12.46
N PHE A 94 -2.12 6.42 12.22
CA PHE A 94 -2.25 5.63 10.99
C PHE A 94 -2.30 6.56 9.78
N ARG A 95 -1.43 6.31 8.79
CA ARG A 95 -1.33 7.15 7.59
C ARG A 95 -1.87 6.47 6.36
N ASN A 96 -1.51 5.19 6.17
CA ASN A 96 -1.99 4.44 5.01
C ASN A 96 -1.81 2.94 5.19
N GLU A 97 -2.52 2.20 4.35
CA GLU A 97 -2.34 0.78 4.08
C GLU A 97 -2.10 0.61 2.59
N ILE A 98 -0.97 0.02 2.23
CA ILE A 98 -0.68 -0.35 0.85
C ILE A 98 -0.99 -1.83 0.71
N ILE A 99 -1.81 -2.18 -0.25
CA ILE A 99 -2.07 -3.56 -0.65
C ILE A 99 -1.10 -3.93 -1.76
N TRP A 100 -0.14 -4.77 -1.41
CA TRP A 100 0.82 -5.29 -2.37
C TRP A 100 0.25 -6.53 -3.04
N HIS A 101 -0.38 -6.35 -4.19
CA HIS A 101 -0.97 -7.45 -4.96
C HIS A 101 0.06 -8.09 -5.87
N TYR A 102 0.11 -9.43 -5.89
CA TYR A 102 1.00 -10.19 -6.76
C TYR A 102 0.26 -11.33 -7.46
N GLN A 103 0.75 -11.66 -8.67
CA GLN A 103 0.19 -12.75 -9.47
C GLN A 103 1.04 -14.00 -9.27
N THR A 104 0.54 -14.95 -8.47
CA THR A 104 1.12 -16.29 -8.38
C THR A 104 0.10 -17.30 -8.85
N PHE A 105 0.56 -18.38 -9.49
CA PHE A 105 -0.32 -19.49 -9.82
C PHE A 105 -0.79 -20.13 -8.51
N GLN A 106 -2.05 -19.99 -8.21
CA GLN A 106 -2.73 -20.80 -7.19
C GLN A 106 -3.61 -21.78 -7.91
N GLY A 107 -3.44 -23.07 -7.61
CA GLY A 107 -4.30 -24.12 -8.13
C GLY A 107 -5.78 -23.84 -7.87
N GLN A 108 -6.67 -24.63 -8.44
CA GLN A 108 -8.12 -24.43 -8.35
C GLN A 108 -8.57 -24.36 -6.89
N VAL A 109 -8.91 -23.17 -6.43
CA VAL A 109 -9.47 -22.92 -5.10
C VAL A 109 -10.97 -23.19 -5.17
N LYS A 110 -11.50 -24.10 -4.31
CA LYS A 110 -12.90 -24.54 -4.38
C LYS A 110 -13.82 -23.87 -3.36
N SER A 111 -13.28 -23.30 -2.27
CA SER A 111 -14.08 -22.86 -1.12
C SER A 111 -13.82 -21.43 -0.65
N TYR A 112 -12.86 -20.71 -1.24
CA TYR A 112 -12.54 -19.33 -0.90
C TYR A 112 -11.93 -18.61 -2.09
N PHE A 113 -11.87 -17.28 -2.04
CA PHE A 113 -11.18 -16.49 -3.07
C PHE A 113 -9.66 -16.58 -2.91
N PRO A 114 -8.87 -16.59 -4.00
CA PRO A 114 -7.42 -16.58 -3.93
C PRO A 114 -6.91 -15.36 -3.12
N ARG A 115 -5.98 -15.63 -2.19
CA ARG A 115 -5.37 -14.62 -1.33
C ARG A 115 -3.99 -14.31 -1.90
N LYS A 116 -3.87 -13.18 -2.62
CA LYS A 116 -2.70 -12.82 -3.41
C LYS A 116 -2.26 -11.39 -3.11
N HIS A 117 -2.15 -11.07 -1.82
CA HIS A 117 -1.72 -9.76 -1.40
C HIS A 117 -1.06 -9.81 -0.03
N ASP A 118 -0.17 -8.88 0.18
CA ASP A 118 0.36 -8.52 1.48
C ASP A 118 -0.07 -7.10 1.82
N ASN A 119 0.04 -6.75 3.09
CA ASN A 119 -0.32 -5.44 3.61
C ASN A 119 0.94 -4.72 4.09
N ILE A 120 1.07 -3.44 3.75
CA ILE A 120 2.11 -2.60 4.32
C ILE A 120 1.41 -1.48 5.10
N PHE A 121 1.46 -1.56 6.43
CA PHE A 121 0.91 -0.53 7.30
C PHE A 121 1.90 0.60 7.51
N ILE A 122 1.42 1.83 7.37
CA ILE A 122 2.22 3.04 7.52
C ILE A 122 1.69 3.85 8.70
N TYR A 123 2.56 4.09 9.70
CA TYR A 123 2.28 4.91 10.86
C TYR A 123 3.33 6.00 11.03
N ALA A 124 2.90 7.16 11.48
CA ALA A 124 3.79 8.23 11.91
C ALA A 124 4.00 8.17 13.43
N LYS A 125 5.14 8.65 13.94
CA LYS A 125 5.32 8.85 15.38
C LYS A 125 4.55 10.07 15.88
N GLY A 126 4.70 11.19 15.21
CA GLY A 126 4.05 12.46 15.57
C GLY A 126 3.02 12.93 14.54
N ASP A 127 2.52 14.15 14.73
CA ASP A 127 1.42 14.71 13.93
C ASP A 127 1.88 15.17 12.55
N ASN A 128 3.13 15.61 12.41
CA ASN A 128 3.68 16.21 11.20
C ASN A 128 4.84 15.36 10.64
N PRO A 129 4.55 14.16 10.09
CA PRO A 129 5.61 13.34 9.49
C PRO A 129 6.19 14.00 8.24
N VAL A 130 7.42 13.63 7.91
CA VAL A 130 8.00 13.98 6.61
C VAL A 130 7.25 13.20 5.53
N PHE A 131 6.62 13.92 4.61
CA PHE A 131 5.91 13.35 3.48
C PHE A 131 6.23 14.14 2.21
N HIS A 132 6.67 13.44 1.18
CA HIS A 132 6.90 14.01 -0.14
C HIS A 132 5.96 13.33 -1.12
N LEU A 133 5.01 14.09 -1.64
CA LEU A 133 4.15 13.60 -2.70
C LEU A 133 4.99 13.43 -3.97
N LEU A 134 5.18 12.19 -4.38
CA LEU A 134 5.72 11.91 -5.71
C LEU A 134 4.60 12.21 -6.71
N LYS A 135 4.76 13.29 -7.45
CA LYS A 135 3.96 13.54 -8.64
C LYS A 135 4.71 12.88 -9.79
N ASP A 136 4.11 11.88 -10.39
CA ASP A 136 4.53 11.41 -11.69
C ASP A 136 3.98 12.41 -12.70
N ASP A 137 4.85 13.23 -13.28
CA ASP A 137 4.46 14.19 -14.31
C ASP A 137 3.99 13.47 -15.60
N ASN A 138 4.23 12.15 -15.69
CA ASN A 138 3.76 11.27 -16.76
C ASN A 138 2.64 10.33 -16.29
N ALA A 139 2.19 10.40 -15.03
CA ALA A 139 0.96 9.73 -14.67
C ALA A 139 -0.14 10.41 -15.49
N GLU A 140 -0.54 9.79 -16.59
CA GLU A 140 -1.86 10.00 -17.15
C GLU A 140 -2.79 9.85 -15.94
N GLU A 141 -3.41 10.96 -15.53
CA GLU A 141 -4.50 10.89 -14.59
C GLU A 141 -5.39 9.80 -15.16
N THR A 142 -5.55 8.70 -14.45
CA THR A 142 -6.48 7.64 -14.85
C THR A 142 -7.85 8.24 -14.63
N ILE A 143 -8.21 9.11 -15.56
CA ILE A 143 -9.53 9.71 -15.64
C ILE A 143 -10.41 8.52 -15.95
N ASP A 144 -11.34 8.23 -15.05
CA ASP A 144 -12.39 7.26 -15.30
C ASP A 144 -13.21 7.78 -16.49
N PHE A 145 -12.76 7.43 -17.69
CA PHE A 145 -13.36 7.86 -18.96
C PHE A 145 -14.86 7.59 -19.00
N THR A 146 -15.35 6.55 -18.30
CA THR A 146 -16.77 6.22 -18.26
C THR A 146 -17.61 7.32 -17.60
N ARG A 147 -17.03 8.09 -16.68
CA ARG A 147 -17.69 9.22 -16.02
C ARG A 147 -17.86 10.45 -16.91
N TRP A 148 -17.08 10.53 -17.98
CA TRP A 148 -16.96 11.73 -18.80
C TRP A 148 -17.55 11.56 -20.19
N ASN A 149 -17.84 10.31 -20.62
CA ASN A 149 -18.30 9.98 -21.96
C ASN A 149 -19.52 10.81 -22.42
N ASP A 150 -20.43 11.12 -21.49
CA ASP A 150 -21.63 11.88 -21.80
C ASP A 150 -21.38 13.35 -22.15
N TYR A 151 -20.16 13.83 -21.84
CA TYR A 151 -19.78 15.25 -22.01
C TYR A 151 -18.62 15.44 -23.00
N LEU A 152 -18.08 14.35 -23.55
CA LEU A 152 -16.98 14.43 -24.51
C LEU A 152 -17.49 14.65 -25.93
N ASN A 153 -16.79 15.52 -26.66
CA ASN A 153 -16.99 15.61 -28.11
C ASN A 153 -16.22 14.49 -28.85
N GLU A 154 -16.33 14.46 -30.18
CA GLU A 154 -15.66 13.49 -31.04
C GLU A 154 -14.12 13.51 -30.93
N ASN A 155 -13.55 14.56 -30.38
CA ASN A 155 -12.09 14.72 -30.15
C ASN A 155 -11.66 14.39 -28.72
N ASN A 156 -12.55 13.79 -27.91
CA ASN A 156 -12.33 13.55 -26.47
C ASN A 156 -12.10 14.84 -25.67
N GLU A 157 -12.82 15.91 -25.98
CA GLU A 157 -12.67 17.19 -25.34
C GLU A 157 -13.98 17.69 -24.73
N ILE A 158 -13.87 18.38 -23.59
CA ILE A 158 -14.92 19.20 -23.01
C ILE A 158 -14.62 20.65 -23.37
N THR A 159 -15.51 21.26 -24.15
CA THR A 159 -15.39 22.64 -24.60
C THR A 159 -16.41 23.53 -23.88
N GLY A 160 -16.38 24.83 -24.10
CA GLY A 160 -17.39 25.71 -23.54
C GLY A 160 -18.81 25.45 -24.06
N ALA A 161 -18.96 24.75 -25.20
CA ALA A 161 -20.26 24.39 -25.76
C ALA A 161 -20.92 23.18 -25.06
N ASN A 162 -20.12 22.20 -24.62
CA ASN A 162 -20.60 20.97 -23.98
C ASN A 162 -20.24 20.88 -22.48
N TYR A 163 -19.80 21.99 -21.90
CA TYR A 163 -19.45 22.09 -20.50
C TYR A 163 -20.68 21.89 -19.59
N PRO A 164 -20.64 20.92 -18.65
CA PRO A 164 -21.77 20.68 -17.76
C PRO A 164 -21.79 21.67 -16.58
N GLU A 165 -22.44 22.82 -16.75
CA GLU A 165 -22.47 23.91 -15.77
C GLU A 165 -22.98 23.49 -14.37
N ASN A 166 -23.88 22.53 -14.31
CA ASN A 166 -24.50 22.08 -13.07
C ASN A 166 -23.74 20.95 -12.37
N ASP A 167 -22.65 20.44 -12.96
CA ASP A 167 -21.87 19.36 -12.37
C ASP A 167 -20.69 19.91 -11.59
N SER A 168 -20.74 19.77 -10.26
CA SER A 168 -19.73 20.30 -9.36
C SER A 168 -18.32 19.72 -9.60
N ARG A 169 -18.20 18.54 -10.22
CA ARG A 169 -16.93 17.89 -10.55
C ARG A 169 -16.08 18.70 -11.52
N PHE A 170 -16.71 19.48 -12.39
CA PHE A 170 -16.06 20.27 -13.43
C PHE A 170 -15.67 21.68 -12.98
N LYS A 171 -16.19 22.18 -11.86
CA LYS A 171 -15.94 23.55 -11.40
C LYS A 171 -14.45 23.90 -11.29
N GLY A 172 -13.61 22.92 -10.93
CA GLY A 172 -12.15 23.10 -10.85
C GLY A 172 -11.52 23.42 -12.20
N TYR A 173 -11.89 22.68 -13.24
CA TYR A 173 -11.38 22.87 -14.61
C TYR A 173 -11.82 24.22 -15.19
N TYR A 174 -13.10 24.56 -15.02
CA TYR A 174 -13.61 25.86 -15.42
C TYR A 174 -12.89 27.01 -14.73
N SER A 175 -12.70 26.93 -13.42
CA SER A 175 -12.02 27.97 -12.64
C SER A 175 -10.55 28.12 -13.06
N ARG A 176 -9.89 27.00 -13.40
CA ARG A 176 -8.52 26.99 -13.93
C ARG A 176 -8.46 27.72 -15.26
N PHE A 177 -9.37 27.36 -16.21
CA PHE A 177 -9.44 28.03 -17.51
C PHE A 177 -9.61 29.54 -17.37
N VAL A 178 -10.56 30.01 -16.53
CA VAL A 178 -10.81 31.41 -16.28
C VAL A 178 -9.58 32.13 -15.71
N LYS A 179 -8.89 31.48 -14.77
CA LYS A 179 -7.69 32.01 -14.14
C LYS A 179 -6.52 32.19 -15.15
N GLU A 180 -6.33 31.18 -15.99
CA GLU A 180 -5.23 31.18 -16.98
C GLU A 180 -5.49 32.09 -18.15
N ASN A 181 -6.73 32.21 -18.62
CA ASN A 181 -7.09 32.96 -19.80
C ASN A 181 -7.72 34.34 -19.50
N HIS A 182 -7.97 34.68 -18.22
CA HIS A 182 -8.60 35.91 -17.76
C HIS A 182 -9.94 36.24 -18.43
N ARG A 183 -10.65 35.21 -18.93
CA ARG A 183 -11.97 35.30 -19.55
C ARG A 183 -12.75 34.02 -19.36
N LYS A 184 -14.06 34.06 -19.58
CA LYS A 184 -14.91 32.85 -19.62
C LYS A 184 -14.66 32.10 -20.93
N PRO A 185 -14.77 30.73 -20.89
CA PRO A 185 -14.63 29.93 -22.10
C PRO A 185 -15.74 30.23 -23.08
N GLY A 186 -15.35 30.42 -24.35
CA GLY A 186 -16.30 30.46 -25.48
C GLY A 186 -16.61 29.03 -25.96
N PRO A 187 -17.58 28.89 -26.89
CA PRO A 187 -18.07 27.57 -27.34
C PRO A 187 -16.98 26.60 -27.83
N ASN A 188 -15.94 27.12 -28.45
CA ASN A 188 -14.88 26.31 -29.05
C ASN A 188 -13.61 26.22 -28.16
N ASP A 189 -13.64 26.84 -26.99
CA ASP A 189 -12.49 26.75 -26.08
C ASP A 189 -12.46 25.40 -25.38
N VAL A 190 -11.35 24.72 -25.43
CA VAL A 190 -11.14 23.46 -24.75
C VAL A 190 -10.88 23.72 -23.26
N ILE A 191 -11.77 23.22 -22.41
CA ILE A 191 -11.67 23.33 -20.94
C ILE A 191 -10.92 22.13 -20.37
N LEU A 192 -11.15 20.97 -20.94
CA LEU A 192 -10.51 19.71 -20.58
C LEU A 192 -10.33 18.87 -21.84
N LYS A 193 -9.15 18.32 -22.01
CA LYS A 193 -8.83 17.30 -23.02
C LYS A 193 -8.43 16.02 -22.32
N ILE A 194 -9.00 14.91 -22.76
CA ILE A 194 -8.76 13.58 -22.19
C ILE A 194 -7.94 12.73 -23.16
#